data_c2c5be745184a4cc03ea555b0cb70124
#
_entry.id   c2c5be745184a4cc03ea555b0cb70124
#
_cell.length_a   1.000
_cell.length_b   1.000
_cell.length_c   1.000
_cell.angle_alpha   90.00
_cell.angle_beta   90.00
_cell.angle_gamma   90.00
#
_symmetry.space_group_name_H-M   'P 1'
#
loop_
_entity.id
_entity.type
_entity.pdbx_description
1 polymer ?
#
loop_
_entity_poly.entity_id
_entity_poly.type
_entity_poly.pdbx_seq_one_letter_code
_entity_poly.pdbx_strand_id
1 'polypeptide(L)'
;MVQMTEAALFDACRILFGPELTLNRDFLFYLQPGGAKSAYRSKAKLTHPDRFADAEKKRQNVLFHDLTSAYKLINTFLEQREKGHTLSFRYAGPRGKTSTSTVRPRPPASPAGTFFAGDIPRRNLEFGLYLYYRGYISYQQLIAALVWQRAQRPAIGEIARRWGWLDETSLRRVLTSRGAFSRFGQRAIQLGVLTPFQVQTLLRYQRNLHKRLGQYFVESNLLSAQDIEKLAEELTSHNQQVAADRRRRQSPF
;
A
#
# COMPACT_ATOMS: atom_id res chain seq x y z
N MET A 1 5.31 17.35 -21.66
CA MET A 1 5.22 16.99 -20.24
C MET A 1 3.94 16.21 -20.05
N VAL A 2 4.01 14.92 -19.73
CA VAL A 2 2.82 14.12 -19.40
C VAL A 2 2.31 14.63 -18.06
N GLN A 3 1.10 15.21 -18.04
CA GLN A 3 0.47 15.63 -16.79
C GLN A 3 0.23 14.38 -15.94
N MET A 4 0.79 14.35 -14.72
CA MET A 4 0.64 13.25 -13.78
C MET A 4 -0.78 13.26 -13.20
N THR A 5 -1.73 12.62 -13.90
CA THR A 5 -3.11 12.46 -13.46
C THR A 5 -3.29 11.14 -12.73
N GLU A 6 -4.30 11.03 -11.86
CA GLU A 6 -4.63 9.78 -11.16
C GLU A 6 -4.95 8.65 -12.16
N ALA A 7 -5.66 8.96 -13.24
CA ALA A 7 -5.97 8.01 -14.30
C ALA A 7 -4.71 7.47 -14.98
N ALA A 8 -3.77 8.35 -15.35
CA ALA A 8 -2.51 7.95 -15.96
C ALA A 8 -1.66 7.07 -15.02
N LEU A 9 -1.69 7.31 -13.70
CA LEU A 9 -1.02 6.45 -12.72
C LEU A 9 -1.69 5.08 -12.61
N PHE A 10 -3.02 5.01 -12.64
CA PHE A 10 -3.72 3.72 -12.64
C PHE A 10 -3.45 2.93 -13.92
N ASP A 11 -3.42 3.57 -15.07
CA ASP A 11 -3.09 2.92 -16.33
C ASP A 11 -1.64 2.41 -16.34
N ALA A 12 -0.71 3.21 -15.84
CA ALA A 12 0.68 2.77 -15.64
C ALA A 12 0.79 1.59 -14.67
N CYS A 13 -0.01 1.57 -13.60
CA CYS A 13 -0.07 0.44 -12.68
C CYS A 13 -0.65 -0.82 -13.35
N ARG A 14 -1.66 -0.70 -14.21
CA ARG A 14 -2.20 -1.84 -14.98
C ARG A 14 -1.15 -2.42 -15.93
N ILE A 15 -0.42 -1.55 -16.63
CA ILE A 15 0.68 -1.98 -17.50
C ILE A 15 1.76 -2.71 -16.69
N LEU A 16 2.12 -2.21 -15.52
CA LEU A 16 3.22 -2.75 -14.72
C LEU A 16 2.85 -4.01 -13.94
N PHE A 17 1.67 -4.05 -13.33
CA PHE A 17 1.26 -5.11 -12.42
C PHE A 17 0.22 -6.08 -13.02
N GLY A 18 -0.46 -5.70 -14.10
CA GLY A 18 -1.50 -6.48 -14.75
C GLY A 18 -2.89 -5.87 -14.63
N PRO A 19 -3.84 -6.26 -15.53
CA PRO A 19 -5.18 -5.68 -15.59
C PRO A 19 -6.10 -6.12 -14.45
N GLU A 20 -5.81 -7.25 -13.79
CA GLU A 20 -6.66 -7.86 -12.76
C GLU A 20 -6.61 -7.15 -11.40
N LEU A 21 -5.82 -6.10 -11.28
CA LEU A 21 -5.66 -5.35 -10.04
C LEU A 21 -6.83 -4.41 -9.78
N THR A 22 -7.40 -4.49 -8.59
CA THR A 22 -8.31 -3.47 -8.08
C THR A 22 -7.49 -2.23 -7.71
N LEU A 23 -7.34 -1.32 -8.67
CA LEU A 23 -6.59 -0.09 -8.48
C LEU A 23 -7.46 0.94 -7.76
N ASN A 24 -6.98 1.38 -6.61
CA ASN A 24 -7.55 2.45 -5.83
C ASN A 24 -6.44 3.34 -5.26
N ARG A 25 -6.80 4.42 -4.58
CA ARG A 25 -5.81 5.31 -3.95
C ARG A 25 -4.97 4.63 -2.89
N ASP A 26 -5.53 3.64 -2.21
CA ASP A 26 -4.81 2.85 -1.20
C ASP A 26 -3.70 2.04 -1.86
N PHE A 27 -3.93 1.50 -3.06
CA PHE A 27 -2.88 0.84 -3.84
C PHE A 27 -1.70 1.79 -4.09
N LEU A 28 -1.97 3.01 -4.58
CA LEU A 28 -0.92 4.01 -4.81
C LEU A 28 -0.22 4.42 -3.50
N PHE A 29 -0.94 4.46 -2.39
CA PHE A 29 -0.37 4.79 -1.09
C PHE A 29 0.63 3.74 -0.60
N TYR A 30 0.32 2.45 -0.77
CA TYR A 30 1.18 1.34 -0.33
C TYR A 30 2.23 0.92 -1.36
N LEU A 31 2.16 1.46 -2.59
CA LEU A 31 3.11 1.15 -3.63
C LEU A 31 4.54 1.52 -3.20
N GLN A 32 5.46 0.53 -3.26
CA GLN A 32 6.85 0.69 -2.86
C GLN A 32 7.78 0.72 -4.09
N PRO A 33 8.87 1.52 -4.06
CA PRO A 33 9.83 1.57 -5.17
C PRO A 33 10.42 0.19 -5.52
N GLY A 34 10.71 -0.62 -4.50
CA GLY A 34 11.23 -1.98 -4.68
C GLY A 34 10.27 -2.90 -5.43
N GLY A 35 8.97 -2.83 -5.12
CA GLY A 35 7.92 -3.60 -5.80
C GLY A 35 7.74 -3.18 -7.26
N ALA A 36 7.70 -1.87 -7.53
CA ALA A 36 7.62 -1.33 -8.90
C ALA A 36 8.83 -1.75 -9.74
N LYS A 37 10.05 -1.67 -9.18
CA LYS A 37 11.29 -2.10 -9.84
C LYS A 37 11.31 -3.60 -10.14
N SER A 38 10.85 -4.43 -9.21
CA SER A 38 10.77 -5.87 -9.39
C SER A 38 9.78 -6.25 -10.49
N ALA A 39 8.57 -5.67 -10.49
CA ALA A 39 7.56 -5.88 -11.52
C ALA A 39 8.06 -5.45 -12.90
N TYR A 40 8.71 -4.29 -12.99
CA TYR A 40 9.33 -3.82 -14.23
C TYR A 40 10.35 -4.82 -14.76
N ARG A 41 11.31 -5.25 -13.93
CA ARG A 41 12.36 -6.19 -14.34
C ARG A 41 11.80 -7.53 -14.85
N SER A 42 10.78 -8.06 -14.17
CA SER A 42 10.13 -9.31 -14.57
C SER A 42 9.46 -9.18 -15.92
N LYS A 43 8.67 -8.11 -16.15
CA LYS A 43 8.01 -7.88 -17.44
C LYS A 43 9.00 -7.49 -18.55
N ALA A 44 10.00 -6.68 -18.24
CA ALA A 44 11.03 -6.29 -19.20
C ALA A 44 11.79 -7.50 -19.77
N LYS A 45 12.08 -8.50 -18.92
CA LYS A 45 12.68 -9.76 -19.39
C LYS A 45 11.76 -10.54 -20.35
N LEU A 46 10.44 -10.46 -20.15
CA LEU A 46 9.47 -11.17 -21.00
C LEU A 46 9.19 -10.42 -22.33
N THR A 47 9.23 -9.09 -22.31
CA THR A 47 8.88 -8.25 -23.48
C THR A 47 10.09 -7.68 -24.20
N HIS A 48 11.32 -8.09 -23.82
CA HIS A 48 12.53 -7.55 -24.44
C HIS A 48 12.60 -7.93 -25.94
N PRO A 49 12.76 -6.95 -26.84
CA PRO A 49 12.68 -7.17 -28.29
C PRO A 49 13.74 -8.16 -28.82
N ASP A 50 14.89 -8.28 -28.16
CA ASP A 50 15.97 -9.19 -28.58
C ASP A 50 15.62 -10.68 -28.42
N ARG A 51 14.51 -10.99 -27.75
CA ARG A 51 14.03 -12.38 -27.57
C ARG A 51 13.07 -12.85 -28.66
N PHE A 52 12.70 -11.97 -29.57
CA PHE A 52 11.66 -12.24 -30.58
C PHE A 52 12.22 -12.11 -31.99
N ALA A 53 11.66 -12.90 -32.91
CA ALA A 53 11.98 -12.81 -34.32
C ALA A 53 11.49 -11.48 -34.94
N ASP A 54 12.08 -11.06 -36.04
CA ASP A 54 11.88 -9.73 -36.64
C ASP A 54 10.41 -9.37 -36.92
N ALA A 55 9.57 -10.36 -37.23
CA ALA A 55 8.13 -10.15 -37.45
C ALA A 55 7.38 -9.68 -36.21
N GLU A 56 7.76 -10.16 -35.02
CA GLU A 56 7.14 -9.80 -33.75
C GLU A 56 7.83 -8.64 -33.03
N LYS A 57 9.07 -8.36 -33.42
CA LYS A 57 9.93 -7.35 -32.79
C LYS A 57 9.31 -5.95 -32.76
N LYS A 58 8.60 -5.55 -33.82
CA LYS A 58 7.90 -4.26 -33.86
C LYS A 58 6.82 -4.15 -32.79
N ARG A 59 6.02 -5.20 -32.61
CA ARG A 59 4.96 -5.25 -31.59
C ARG A 59 5.54 -5.25 -30.18
N GLN A 60 6.61 -6.01 -29.96
CA GLN A 60 7.29 -6.09 -28.67
C GLN A 60 7.99 -4.78 -28.30
N ASN A 61 8.54 -4.05 -29.28
CA ASN A 61 9.11 -2.72 -29.08
C ASN A 61 8.06 -1.73 -28.51
N VAL A 62 6.83 -1.74 -29.03
CA VAL A 62 5.75 -0.88 -28.51
C VAL A 62 5.42 -1.25 -27.07
N LEU A 63 5.22 -2.54 -26.77
CA LEU A 63 4.92 -3.02 -25.43
C LEU A 63 6.05 -2.70 -24.44
N PHE A 64 7.30 -2.84 -24.86
CA PHE A 64 8.47 -2.51 -24.04
C PHE A 64 8.59 -1.00 -23.79
N HIS A 65 8.30 -0.18 -24.80
CA HIS A 65 8.26 1.26 -24.67
C HIS A 65 7.16 1.71 -23.68
N ASP A 66 5.95 1.15 -23.81
CA ASP A 66 4.83 1.44 -22.91
C ASP A 66 5.16 1.01 -21.48
N LEU A 67 5.75 -0.17 -21.29
CA LEU A 67 6.21 -0.66 -20.00
C LEU A 67 7.26 0.28 -19.37
N THR A 68 8.21 0.75 -20.17
CA THR A 68 9.26 1.67 -19.70
C THR A 68 8.69 3.03 -19.33
N SER A 69 7.76 3.54 -20.13
CA SER A 69 7.06 4.81 -19.88
C SER A 69 6.20 4.73 -18.61
N ALA A 70 5.47 3.62 -18.43
CA ALA A 70 4.68 3.36 -17.23
C ALA A 70 5.57 3.30 -15.98
N TYR A 71 6.71 2.61 -16.04
CA TYR A 71 7.65 2.54 -14.94
C TYR A 71 8.25 3.91 -14.58
N LYS A 72 8.63 4.73 -15.58
CA LYS A 72 9.13 6.09 -15.36
C LYS A 72 8.09 6.96 -14.65
N LEU A 73 6.82 6.91 -15.08
CA LEU A 73 5.72 7.67 -14.46
C LEU A 73 5.51 7.27 -12.99
N ILE A 74 5.48 5.96 -12.71
CA ILE A 74 5.36 5.43 -11.36
C ILE A 74 6.56 5.82 -10.49
N ASN A 75 7.78 5.74 -11.01
CA ASN A 75 8.97 6.11 -10.26
C ASN A 75 8.98 7.61 -9.90
N THR A 76 8.62 8.48 -10.84
CA THR A 76 8.46 9.93 -10.59
C THR A 76 7.40 10.20 -9.51
N PHE A 77 6.27 9.47 -9.54
CA PHE A 77 5.25 9.57 -8.49
C PHE A 77 5.81 9.17 -7.12
N LEU A 78 6.53 8.07 -7.03
CA LEU A 78 7.11 7.58 -5.78
C LEU A 78 8.15 8.55 -5.22
N GLU A 79 9.00 9.11 -6.06
CA GLU A 79 9.98 10.14 -5.67
C GLU A 79 9.31 11.42 -5.15
N GLN A 80 8.25 11.89 -5.82
CA GLN A 80 7.49 13.05 -5.35
C GLN A 80 6.79 12.78 -4.03
N ARG A 81 6.25 11.57 -3.84
CA ARG A 81 5.65 11.15 -2.58
C ARG A 81 6.67 11.11 -1.44
N GLU A 82 7.89 10.63 -1.67
CA GLU A 82 8.97 10.62 -0.68
C GLU A 82 9.43 12.02 -0.29
N LYS A 83 9.42 12.95 -1.24
CA LYS A 83 9.72 14.39 -0.99
C LYS A 83 8.59 15.14 -0.30
N GLY A 84 7.51 14.46 0.08
CA GLY A 84 6.37 15.05 0.78
C GLY A 84 5.42 15.88 -0.11
N HIS A 85 5.61 15.86 -1.42
CA HIS A 85 4.67 16.45 -2.35
C HIS A 85 3.42 15.58 -2.44
N THR A 86 2.39 15.91 -1.66
CA THR A 86 1.06 15.32 -1.80
C THR A 86 0.44 15.82 -3.10
N LEU A 87 0.31 14.93 -4.07
CA LEU A 87 -0.46 15.24 -5.28
C LEU A 87 -1.91 15.50 -4.86
N SER A 88 -2.33 16.76 -4.93
CA SER A 88 -3.73 17.14 -4.74
C SER A 88 -4.52 16.73 -5.99
N PHE A 89 -4.98 15.48 -6.03
CA PHE A 89 -5.94 15.07 -7.03
C PHE A 89 -7.27 15.79 -6.74
N ARG A 90 -7.70 16.69 -7.60
CA ARG A 90 -9.04 17.30 -7.54
C ARG A 90 -10.06 16.17 -7.63
N TYR A 91 -10.83 15.99 -6.58
CA TYR A 91 -11.90 15.02 -6.51
C TYR A 91 -13.05 15.44 -7.44
N ALA A 92 -13.18 14.78 -8.58
CA ALA A 92 -14.39 14.71 -9.36
C ALA A 92 -14.87 13.25 -9.34
N GLY A 93 -15.50 12.84 -8.27
CA GLY A 93 -16.08 11.50 -8.16
C GLY A 93 -17.54 11.57 -7.79
N PRO A 94 -18.41 10.72 -8.40
CA PRO A 94 -19.83 10.68 -8.11
C PRO A 94 -20.06 10.25 -6.66
N ARG A 95 -21.00 10.93 -6.00
CA ARG A 95 -21.52 10.57 -4.69
C ARG A 95 -22.19 9.19 -4.76
N GLY A 96 -21.42 8.14 -4.55
CA GLY A 96 -21.94 6.81 -4.32
C GLY A 96 -22.53 6.72 -2.92
N LYS A 97 -23.82 6.43 -2.83
CA LYS A 97 -24.52 6.11 -1.58
C LYS A 97 -23.84 4.90 -0.94
N THR A 98 -23.22 5.07 0.22
CA THR A 98 -22.73 3.98 1.04
C THR A 98 -23.92 3.25 1.64
N SER A 99 -24.33 2.16 0.99
CA SER A 99 -25.19 1.17 1.63
C SER A 99 -24.39 0.45 2.70
N THR A 100 -24.80 0.59 3.94
CA THR A 100 -24.33 -0.17 5.09
C THR A 100 -24.76 -1.63 4.93
N SER A 101 -23.96 -2.41 4.20
CA SER A 101 -24.04 -3.86 4.20
C SER A 101 -23.08 -4.39 5.27
N THR A 102 -23.62 -4.99 6.31
CA THR A 102 -22.90 -5.71 7.38
C THR A 102 -22.32 -7.06 6.92
N VAL A 103 -22.12 -7.25 5.64
CA VAL A 103 -21.42 -8.42 5.11
C VAL A 103 -19.93 -8.19 5.32
N ARG A 104 -19.32 -9.00 6.20
CA ARG A 104 -17.85 -9.06 6.32
C ARG A 104 -17.28 -9.32 4.93
N PRO A 105 -16.44 -8.44 4.36
CA PRO A 105 -15.84 -8.70 3.07
C PRO A 105 -14.98 -9.97 3.18
N ARG A 106 -15.40 -11.02 2.47
CA ARG A 106 -14.53 -12.18 2.25
C ARG A 106 -13.33 -11.68 1.43
N PRO A 107 -12.09 -12.03 1.82
CA PRO A 107 -10.94 -11.67 1.01
C PRO A 107 -11.16 -12.10 -0.44
N PRO A 108 -10.93 -11.25 -1.44
CA PRO A 108 -11.03 -11.67 -2.83
C PRO A 108 -10.05 -12.81 -3.09
N ALA A 109 -10.45 -13.78 -3.90
CA ALA A 109 -9.58 -14.87 -4.35
C ALA A 109 -8.29 -14.25 -4.91
N SER A 110 -7.13 -14.70 -4.41
CA SER A 110 -5.85 -14.05 -4.64
C SER A 110 -5.48 -14.02 -6.11
N PRO A 111 -5.21 -12.86 -6.69
CA PRO A 111 -4.65 -12.80 -8.03
C PRO A 111 -3.26 -13.46 -8.04
N ALA A 112 -3.04 -14.36 -8.99
CA ALA A 112 -1.74 -14.96 -9.24
C ALA A 112 -0.77 -13.86 -9.70
N GLY A 113 0.15 -13.45 -8.83
CA GLY A 113 1.14 -12.41 -9.11
C GLY A 113 2.56 -12.98 -9.20
N THR A 114 3.49 -12.17 -9.69
CA THR A 114 4.90 -12.53 -9.78
C THR A 114 5.51 -12.60 -8.37
N PHE A 115 6.04 -13.76 -8.02
CA PHE A 115 6.78 -13.97 -6.78
C PHE A 115 8.18 -13.37 -6.87
N PHE A 116 8.73 -12.96 -5.75
CA PHE A 116 10.08 -12.46 -5.70
C PHE A 116 11.08 -13.61 -5.86
N ALA A 117 12.05 -13.43 -6.76
CA ALA A 117 13.16 -14.35 -6.94
C ALA A 117 14.47 -13.57 -6.81
N GLY A 118 14.99 -13.47 -5.61
CA GLY A 118 16.23 -12.73 -5.32
C GLY A 118 16.61 -12.83 -3.85
N ASP A 119 17.73 -12.21 -3.48
CA ASP A 119 18.23 -12.22 -2.12
C ASP A 119 17.39 -11.34 -1.19
N ILE A 120 17.20 -11.79 0.05
CA ILE A 120 16.50 -11.02 1.08
C ILE A 120 17.34 -9.80 1.43
N PRO A 121 16.76 -8.57 1.40
CA PRO A 121 17.52 -7.36 1.72
C PRO A 121 18.03 -7.36 3.18
N ARG A 122 19.31 -7.04 3.37
CA ARG A 122 19.94 -6.90 4.70
C ARG A 122 19.56 -5.59 5.37
N ARG A 123 18.27 -5.45 5.70
CA ARG A 123 17.69 -4.33 6.43
C ARG A 123 16.53 -4.82 7.29
N ASN A 124 16.13 -4.02 8.27
CA ASN A 124 14.90 -4.30 9.02
C ASN A 124 13.73 -4.36 8.06
N LEU A 125 12.96 -5.43 8.14
CA LEU A 125 11.79 -5.68 7.31
C LEU A 125 10.54 -5.71 8.19
N GLU A 126 9.42 -5.26 7.61
CA GLU A 126 8.09 -5.50 8.14
C GLU A 126 7.59 -6.87 7.67
N PHE A 127 6.66 -7.47 8.41
CA PHE A 127 6.21 -8.85 8.19
C PHE A 127 5.75 -9.10 6.74
N GLY A 128 4.91 -8.23 6.19
CA GLY A 128 4.42 -8.38 4.81
C GLY A 128 5.53 -8.32 3.76
N LEU A 129 6.51 -7.42 3.93
CA LEU A 129 7.68 -7.35 3.04
C LEU A 129 8.59 -8.57 3.19
N TYR A 130 8.72 -9.10 4.41
CA TYR A 130 9.49 -10.33 4.64
C TYR A 130 8.87 -11.51 3.91
N LEU A 131 7.55 -11.71 4.01
CA LEU A 131 6.84 -12.76 3.26
C LEU A 131 7.03 -12.62 1.75
N TYR A 132 7.00 -11.39 1.22
CA TYR A 132 7.23 -11.12 -0.19
C TYR A 132 8.67 -11.47 -0.61
N TYR A 133 9.69 -11.02 0.11
CA TYR A 133 11.08 -11.31 -0.21
C TYR A 133 11.46 -12.79 0.00
N ARG A 134 10.75 -13.49 0.84
CA ARG A 134 10.88 -14.96 0.99
C ARG A 134 10.13 -15.73 -0.11
N GLY A 135 9.37 -15.05 -0.98
CA GLY A 135 8.63 -15.69 -2.07
C GLY A 135 7.36 -16.43 -1.64
N TYR A 136 6.87 -16.23 -0.39
CA TYR A 136 5.64 -16.85 0.10
C TYR A 136 4.38 -16.18 -0.49
N ILE A 137 4.48 -14.90 -0.77
CA ILE A 137 3.38 -14.11 -1.36
C ILE A 137 3.87 -13.27 -2.53
N SER A 138 2.98 -12.99 -3.47
CA SER A 138 3.25 -12.03 -4.53
C SER A 138 3.14 -10.59 -4.02
N TYR A 139 3.72 -9.64 -4.75
CA TYR A 139 3.60 -8.23 -4.41
C TYR A 139 2.14 -7.75 -4.43
N GLN A 140 1.34 -8.31 -5.33
CA GLN A 140 -0.10 -8.02 -5.42
C GLN A 140 -0.85 -8.49 -4.17
N GLN A 141 -0.54 -9.70 -3.69
CA GLN A 141 -1.11 -10.24 -2.46
C GLN A 141 -0.71 -9.40 -1.23
N LEU A 142 0.53 -8.91 -1.19
CA LEU A 142 0.96 -7.97 -0.15
C LEU A 142 0.12 -6.69 -0.15
N ILE A 143 -0.06 -6.05 -1.33
CA ILE A 143 -0.88 -4.85 -1.43
C ILE A 143 -2.33 -5.13 -1.06
N ALA A 144 -2.91 -6.24 -1.52
CA ALA A 144 -4.27 -6.64 -1.17
C ALA A 144 -4.44 -6.81 0.35
N ALA A 145 -3.47 -7.44 1.02
CA ALA A 145 -3.47 -7.60 2.47
C ALA A 145 -3.41 -6.25 3.21
N LEU A 146 -2.57 -5.31 2.73
CA LEU A 146 -2.47 -3.96 3.33
C LEU A 146 -3.76 -3.15 3.13
N VAL A 147 -4.38 -3.22 1.95
CA VAL A 147 -5.68 -2.59 1.67
C VAL A 147 -6.77 -3.18 2.56
N TRP A 148 -6.82 -4.53 2.67
CA TRP A 148 -7.76 -5.20 3.56
C TRP A 148 -7.57 -4.77 5.01
N GLN A 149 -6.32 -4.76 5.51
CA GLN A 149 -6.00 -4.35 6.87
C GLN A 149 -6.45 -2.91 7.15
N ARG A 150 -6.27 -2.01 6.17
CA ARG A 150 -6.74 -0.62 6.28
C ARG A 150 -8.25 -0.52 6.27
N ALA A 151 -8.95 -1.29 5.44
CA ALA A 151 -10.41 -1.32 5.37
C ALA A 151 -11.05 -1.80 6.69
N GLN A 152 -10.35 -2.67 7.43
CA GLN A 152 -10.79 -3.12 8.77
C GLN A 152 -10.62 -2.06 9.87
N ARG A 153 -9.91 -0.97 9.58
CA ARG A 153 -9.60 0.06 10.56
C ARG A 153 -10.66 1.17 10.51
N PRO A 154 -11.50 1.32 11.54
CA PRO A 154 -12.51 2.38 11.57
C PRO A 154 -11.85 3.76 11.57
N ALA A 155 -12.47 4.73 10.90
CA ALA A 155 -12.01 6.11 10.92
C ALA A 155 -12.17 6.70 12.34
N ILE A 156 -11.20 7.54 12.77
CA ILE A 156 -11.27 8.15 14.11
C ILE A 156 -12.48 9.06 14.28
N GLY A 157 -12.98 9.69 13.20
CA GLY A 157 -14.24 10.46 13.25
C GLY A 157 -15.45 9.59 13.51
N GLU A 158 -15.48 8.37 12.99
CA GLU A 158 -16.55 7.40 13.27
C GLU A 158 -16.49 6.88 14.70
N ILE A 159 -15.29 6.63 15.23
CA ILE A 159 -15.12 6.25 16.64
C ILE A 159 -15.57 7.39 17.55
N ALA A 160 -15.18 8.64 17.25
CA ALA A 160 -15.57 9.82 18.01
C ALA A 160 -17.09 10.02 18.02
N ARG A 161 -17.76 9.80 16.89
CA ARG A 161 -19.21 9.84 16.77
C ARG A 161 -19.87 8.76 17.63
N ARG A 162 -19.38 7.53 17.56
CA ARG A 162 -19.88 6.40 18.37
C ARG A 162 -19.74 6.64 19.87
N TRP A 163 -18.70 7.36 20.30
CA TRP A 163 -18.47 7.72 21.69
C TRP A 163 -19.23 9.00 22.11
N GLY A 164 -19.99 9.62 21.21
CA GLY A 164 -20.72 10.85 21.47
C GLY A 164 -19.83 12.10 21.63
N TRP A 165 -18.56 12.01 21.21
CA TRP A 165 -17.63 13.16 21.24
C TRP A 165 -17.78 14.08 20.03
N LEU A 166 -18.36 13.57 18.95
CA LEU A 166 -18.71 14.35 17.74
C LEU A 166 -20.13 14.01 17.32
N ASP A 167 -20.89 15.04 16.99
CA ASP A 167 -22.15 14.93 16.28
C ASP A 167 -21.92 14.92 14.75
N GLU A 168 -22.94 14.59 13.98
CA GLU A 168 -22.86 14.50 12.53
C GLU A 168 -22.51 15.85 11.88
N THR A 169 -22.99 16.96 12.44
CA THR A 169 -22.73 18.32 11.98
C THR A 169 -21.27 18.70 12.16
N SER A 170 -20.71 18.45 13.31
CA SER A 170 -19.27 18.66 13.61
C SER A 170 -18.39 17.77 12.76
N LEU A 171 -18.76 16.49 12.58
CA LEU A 171 -18.05 15.57 11.71
C LEU A 171 -17.99 16.12 10.25
N ARG A 172 -19.13 16.52 9.71
CA ARG A 172 -19.20 17.13 8.37
C ARG A 172 -18.36 18.41 8.29
N ARG A 173 -18.43 19.27 9.31
CA ARG A 173 -17.63 20.50 9.38
C ARG A 173 -16.14 20.22 9.30
N VAL A 174 -15.63 19.21 10.00
CA VAL A 174 -14.22 18.79 9.93
C VAL A 174 -13.88 18.22 8.57
N LEU A 175 -14.75 17.41 7.97
CA LEU A 175 -14.53 16.80 6.66
C LEU A 175 -14.51 17.82 5.51
N THR A 176 -15.36 18.86 5.58
CA THR A 176 -15.48 19.89 4.55
C THR A 176 -14.53 21.06 4.74
N SER A 177 -13.93 21.21 5.94
CA SER A 177 -12.99 22.29 6.19
C SER A 177 -11.78 22.20 5.24
N ARG A 178 -11.53 23.32 4.53
CA ARG A 178 -10.44 23.45 3.56
C ARG A 178 -9.11 23.81 4.24
N GLY A 179 -8.62 22.96 5.12
CA GLY A 179 -7.24 23.05 5.60
C GLY A 179 -6.38 22.15 4.71
N ALA A 180 -5.56 22.73 3.85
CA ALA A 180 -4.98 22.07 2.68
C ALA A 180 -4.20 20.78 2.96
N PHE A 181 -3.72 20.48 4.17
CA PHE A 181 -2.84 19.33 4.45
C PHE A 181 -2.93 18.76 5.87
N SER A 182 -3.91 19.17 6.66
CA SER A 182 -4.00 18.67 8.03
C SER A 182 -4.78 17.35 8.11
N ARG A 183 -4.28 16.41 8.89
CA ARG A 183 -4.96 15.17 9.22
C ARG A 183 -6.28 15.48 9.93
N PHE A 184 -7.28 14.60 9.83
CA PHE A 184 -8.59 14.78 10.48
C PHE A 184 -8.49 15.25 11.93
N GLY A 185 -7.65 14.60 12.75
CA GLY A 185 -7.48 14.98 14.17
C GLY A 185 -6.95 16.40 14.34
N GLN A 186 -6.01 16.85 13.51
CA GLN A 186 -5.49 18.22 13.54
C GLN A 186 -6.57 19.24 13.20
N ARG A 187 -7.38 18.97 12.15
CA ARG A 187 -8.49 19.83 11.78
C ARG A 187 -9.57 19.90 12.88
N ALA A 188 -9.86 18.74 13.50
CA ALA A 188 -10.81 18.68 14.59
C ALA A 188 -10.37 19.53 15.80
N ILE A 189 -9.06 19.54 16.12
CA ILE A 189 -8.48 20.39 17.16
C ILE A 189 -8.55 21.87 16.75
N GLN A 190 -8.16 22.22 15.52
CA GLN A 190 -8.19 23.61 15.02
C GLN A 190 -9.61 24.20 15.01
N LEU A 191 -10.61 23.37 14.74
CA LEU A 191 -12.02 23.77 14.76
C LEU A 191 -12.63 23.74 16.17
N GLY A 192 -11.86 23.35 17.19
CA GLY A 192 -12.31 23.29 18.58
C GLY A 192 -13.34 22.20 18.87
N VAL A 193 -13.56 21.24 17.94
CA VAL A 193 -14.58 20.18 18.11
C VAL A 193 -14.05 18.94 18.84
N LEU A 194 -12.72 18.78 18.89
CA LEU A 194 -12.04 17.77 19.72
C LEU A 194 -10.83 18.38 20.41
N THR A 195 -10.57 17.93 21.62
CA THR A 195 -9.35 18.26 22.34
C THR A 195 -8.16 17.40 21.89
N PRO A 196 -6.90 17.85 22.08
CA PRO A 196 -5.72 17.04 21.79
C PRO A 196 -5.73 15.69 22.53
N PHE A 197 -6.19 15.66 23.77
CA PHE A 197 -6.35 14.43 24.57
C PHE A 197 -7.35 13.45 23.94
N GLN A 198 -8.51 13.95 23.50
CA GLN A 198 -9.51 13.12 22.81
C GLN A 198 -8.95 12.52 21.54
N VAL A 199 -8.24 13.31 20.72
CA VAL A 199 -7.61 12.82 19.49
C VAL A 199 -6.56 11.73 19.78
N GLN A 200 -5.72 11.91 20.80
CA GLN A 200 -4.76 10.88 21.21
C GLN A 200 -5.44 9.60 21.67
N THR A 201 -6.50 9.72 22.45
CA THR A 201 -7.29 8.57 22.94
C THR A 201 -7.92 7.80 21.78
N LEU A 202 -8.52 8.52 20.80
CA LEU A 202 -9.09 7.93 19.59
C LEU A 202 -8.02 7.19 18.77
N LEU A 203 -6.85 7.78 18.59
CA LEU A 203 -5.73 7.17 17.87
C LEU A 203 -5.18 5.94 18.59
N ARG A 204 -5.13 5.95 19.92
CA ARG A 204 -4.72 4.79 20.73
C ARG A 204 -5.73 3.66 20.59
N TYR A 205 -7.01 3.96 20.73
CA TYR A 205 -8.09 2.99 20.56
C TYR A 205 -8.09 2.40 19.14
N GLN A 206 -8.01 3.26 18.12
CA GLN A 206 -7.93 2.82 16.73
C GLN A 206 -6.74 1.87 16.47
N ARG A 207 -5.58 2.12 17.10
CA ARG A 207 -4.41 1.22 17.01
C ARG A 207 -4.68 -0.15 17.62
N ASN A 208 -5.39 -0.21 18.74
CA ASN A 208 -5.73 -1.48 19.39
C ASN A 208 -6.73 -2.32 18.57
N LEU A 209 -7.53 -1.67 17.71
CA LEU A 209 -8.45 -2.36 16.80
C LEU A 209 -7.76 -2.88 15.53
N HIS A 210 -6.46 -2.64 15.36
CA HIS A 210 -5.74 -2.96 14.15
C HIS A 210 -5.53 -4.47 14.03
N LYS A 211 -6.16 -5.09 13.02
CA LYS A 211 -5.95 -6.51 12.72
C LYS A 211 -4.52 -6.76 12.25
N ARG A 212 -3.95 -7.89 12.66
CA ARG A 212 -2.60 -8.29 12.22
C ARG A 212 -2.64 -8.70 10.75
N LEU A 213 -1.61 -8.32 9.99
CA LEU A 213 -1.52 -8.61 8.55
C LEU A 213 -1.56 -10.13 8.27
N GLY A 214 -0.93 -10.93 9.12
CA GLY A 214 -0.95 -12.40 9.02
C GLY A 214 -2.34 -13.00 9.00
N GLN A 215 -3.31 -12.37 9.69
CA GLN A 215 -4.68 -12.83 9.72
C GLN A 215 -5.34 -12.81 8.33
N TYR A 216 -4.98 -11.85 7.46
CA TYR A 216 -5.45 -11.82 6.08
C TYR A 216 -5.05 -13.10 5.32
N PHE A 217 -3.79 -13.52 5.46
CA PHE A 217 -3.27 -14.67 4.73
C PHE A 217 -3.89 -15.99 5.22
N VAL A 218 -4.23 -16.07 6.51
CA VAL A 218 -4.97 -17.20 7.07
C VAL A 218 -6.43 -17.18 6.60
N GLU A 219 -7.12 -16.03 6.67
CA GLU A 219 -8.52 -15.89 6.23
C GLU A 219 -8.68 -16.13 4.71
N SER A 220 -7.62 -15.86 3.91
CA SER A 220 -7.60 -16.12 2.47
C SER A 220 -7.08 -17.52 2.09
N ASN A 221 -6.77 -18.37 3.06
CA ASN A 221 -6.20 -19.72 2.89
C ASN A 221 -4.89 -19.73 2.08
N LEU A 222 -4.11 -18.67 2.16
CA LEU A 222 -2.80 -18.57 1.49
C LEU A 222 -1.68 -19.18 2.34
N LEU A 223 -1.77 -19.04 3.65
CA LEU A 223 -0.82 -19.56 4.62
C LEU A 223 -1.58 -20.10 5.84
N SER A 224 -1.05 -21.13 6.48
CA SER A 224 -1.60 -21.62 7.73
C SER A 224 -1.22 -20.71 8.92
N ALA A 225 -1.95 -20.82 10.03
CA ALA A 225 -1.60 -20.09 11.25
C ALA A 225 -0.20 -20.46 11.77
N GLN A 226 0.17 -21.74 11.66
CA GLN A 226 1.50 -22.24 12.05
C GLN A 226 2.61 -21.65 11.18
N ASP A 227 2.39 -21.53 9.85
CA ASP A 227 3.35 -20.87 8.96
C ASP A 227 3.54 -19.41 9.32
N ILE A 228 2.46 -18.69 9.67
CA ILE A 228 2.52 -17.30 10.08
C ILE A 228 3.35 -17.12 11.36
N GLU A 229 3.16 -17.98 12.36
CA GLU A 229 3.95 -17.95 13.61
C GLU A 229 5.42 -18.21 13.33
N LYS A 230 5.76 -19.29 12.62
CA LYS A 230 7.12 -19.64 12.24
C LYS A 230 7.81 -18.49 11.46
N LEU A 231 7.14 -17.92 10.49
CA LEU A 231 7.66 -16.82 9.67
C LEU A 231 7.81 -15.51 10.48
N ALA A 232 7.00 -15.30 11.52
CA ALA A 232 7.18 -14.17 12.44
C ALA A 232 8.42 -14.33 13.32
N GLU A 233 8.72 -15.54 13.77
CA GLU A 233 9.95 -15.87 14.50
C GLU A 233 11.20 -15.72 13.62
N GLU A 234 11.14 -16.23 12.38
CA GLU A 234 12.23 -16.07 11.40
C GLU A 234 12.49 -14.58 11.09
N LEU A 235 11.44 -13.76 10.93
CA LEU A 235 11.57 -12.31 10.76
C LEU A 235 12.23 -11.65 11.97
N THR A 236 11.84 -12.05 13.17
CA THR A 236 12.46 -11.53 14.41
C THR A 236 13.95 -11.81 14.43
N SER A 237 14.36 -13.04 14.11
CA SER A 237 15.75 -13.45 14.01
C SER A 237 16.50 -12.66 12.93
N HIS A 238 15.91 -12.51 11.73
CA HIS A 238 16.47 -11.70 10.65
C HIS A 238 16.72 -10.25 11.10
N ASN A 239 15.74 -9.60 11.70
CA ASN A 239 15.84 -8.21 12.14
C ASN A 239 16.87 -8.04 13.27
N GLN A 240 17.00 -9.02 14.17
CA GLN A 240 18.04 -9.03 15.21
C GLN A 240 19.44 -9.14 14.60
N GLN A 241 19.65 -10.02 13.62
CA GLN A 241 20.93 -10.15 12.91
C GLN A 241 21.31 -8.85 12.21
N VAL A 242 20.37 -8.23 11.48
CA VAL A 242 20.58 -6.95 10.80
C VAL A 242 20.95 -5.85 11.80
N ALA A 243 20.29 -5.81 12.96
CA ALA A 243 20.57 -4.83 14.00
C ALA A 243 21.98 -5.06 14.63
N ALA A 244 22.39 -6.32 14.84
CA ALA A 244 23.70 -6.68 15.33
C ALA A 244 24.81 -6.29 14.34
N ASP A 245 24.62 -6.59 13.05
CA ASP A 245 25.55 -6.21 11.98
C ASP A 245 25.71 -4.69 11.86
N ARG A 246 24.62 -3.96 12.02
CA ARG A 246 24.64 -2.48 12.01
C ARG A 246 25.43 -1.92 13.19
N ARG A 247 25.27 -2.48 14.39
CA ARG A 247 26.05 -2.09 15.59
C ARG A 247 27.54 -2.35 15.41
N ARG A 248 27.91 -3.54 14.87
CA ARG A 248 29.31 -3.88 14.59
C ARG A 248 29.97 -2.91 13.61
N ARG A 249 29.23 -2.43 12.59
CA ARG A 249 29.73 -1.46 11.60
C ARG A 249 29.83 -0.02 12.14
N GLN A 250 29.10 0.30 13.20
CA GLN A 250 29.04 1.64 13.82
C GLN A 250 29.96 1.77 15.04
N SER A 251 30.57 0.68 15.52
CA SER A 251 31.61 0.70 16.56
C SER A 251 32.99 0.57 15.89
N PRO A 252 33.64 1.68 15.50
CA PRO A 252 35.06 1.67 15.25
C PRO A 252 35.76 1.60 16.61
N PHE A 253 36.81 0.83 16.69
CA PHE A 253 37.70 0.68 17.82
C PHE A 253 38.08 2.02 18.46
#